data_85422a77955811156ed7d9c390ef0a97
#
_entry.id   85422a77955811156ed7d9c390ef0a97
#
_cell.length_a   1.000
_cell.length_b   1.000
_cell.length_c   1.000
_cell.angle_alpha   90.00
_cell.angle_beta   90.00
_cell.angle_gamma   90.00
#
_symmetry.space_group_name_H-M   'P 1'
#
loop_
_entity.id
_entity.type
_entity.pdbx_description
1 polymer ?
#
loop_
_entity_poly.entity_id
_entity_poly.type
_entity_poly.pdbx_seq_one_letter_code
_entity_poly.pdbx_strand_id
1 'polypeptide(L)'
;MTDAEFLEAFETTALPRQLWTHTAHVRMGYLMFQKYGNIEAPARISTGIRRYNESKGNPTGYHETITVAFARLIASRIGQE
;
A
#
# COMPACT_ATOMS: atom_id res chain seq x y z
N MET A 1 -0.16 -5.98 -16.08
CA MET A 1 0.84 -5.33 -15.20
C MET A 1 1.37 -6.36 -14.21
N THR A 2 2.69 -6.54 -14.17
CA THR A 2 3.32 -7.44 -13.23
C THR A 2 3.28 -6.86 -11.81
N ASP A 3 3.60 -7.69 -10.80
CA ASP A 3 3.68 -7.20 -9.42
C ASP A 3 4.72 -6.10 -9.27
N ALA A 4 5.88 -6.25 -9.91
CA ALA A 4 6.93 -5.24 -9.87
C ALA A 4 6.48 -3.92 -10.51
N GLU A 5 5.83 -4.01 -11.66
CA GLU A 5 5.30 -2.83 -12.35
C GLU A 5 4.20 -2.15 -11.54
N PHE A 6 3.31 -2.94 -10.93
CA PHE A 6 2.25 -2.42 -10.10
C PHE A 6 2.81 -1.67 -8.88
N LEU A 7 3.75 -2.27 -8.17
CA LEU A 7 4.33 -1.65 -6.98
C LEU A 7 5.10 -0.38 -7.34
N GLU A 8 5.86 -0.42 -8.42
CA GLU A 8 6.59 0.76 -8.89
C GLU A 8 5.63 1.89 -9.25
N ALA A 9 4.55 1.58 -9.97
CA ALA A 9 3.56 2.58 -10.34
C ALA A 9 2.91 3.20 -9.09
N PHE A 10 2.62 2.41 -8.07
CA PHE A 10 2.10 2.93 -6.83
C PHE A 10 3.12 3.83 -6.12
N GLU A 11 4.35 3.37 -5.98
CA GLU A 11 5.40 4.13 -5.26
C GLU A 11 5.76 5.44 -5.94
N THR A 12 5.67 5.49 -7.27
CA THR A 12 5.94 6.70 -8.05
C THR A 12 4.69 7.56 -8.29
N THR A 13 3.55 7.15 -7.75
CA THR A 13 2.25 7.79 -7.92
C THR A 13 1.73 7.78 -9.37
N ALA A 14 2.29 6.92 -10.21
CA ALA A 14 1.90 6.78 -11.60
C ALA A 14 0.69 5.87 -11.81
N LEU A 15 0.30 5.09 -10.80
CA LEU A 15 -0.81 4.15 -10.91
C LEU A 15 -2.12 4.90 -11.17
N PRO A 16 -2.86 4.54 -12.25
CA PRO A 16 -4.16 5.18 -12.52
C PRO A 16 -5.14 4.97 -11.37
N ARG A 17 -5.91 6.01 -11.10
CA ARG A 17 -6.88 6.01 -10.00
C ARG A 17 -7.91 4.88 -10.13
N GLN A 18 -8.30 4.55 -11.36
CA GLN A 18 -9.25 3.50 -11.64
C GLN A 18 -8.76 2.11 -11.22
N LEU A 19 -7.44 1.94 -11.14
CA LEU A 19 -6.82 0.68 -10.73
C LEU A 19 -6.58 0.61 -9.22
N TRP A 20 -6.80 1.70 -8.50
CA TRP A 20 -6.59 1.78 -7.05
C TRP A 20 -7.85 1.29 -6.31
N THR A 21 -8.16 0.01 -6.48
CA THR A 21 -9.32 -0.66 -5.88
C THR A 21 -8.98 -1.26 -4.53
N HIS A 22 -9.98 -1.80 -3.83
CA HIS A 22 -9.73 -2.51 -2.57
C HIS A 22 -8.78 -3.69 -2.78
N THR A 23 -8.99 -4.46 -3.84
CA THR A 23 -8.08 -5.57 -4.19
C THR A 23 -6.65 -5.06 -4.41
N ALA A 24 -6.50 -3.91 -5.06
CA ALA A 24 -5.20 -3.30 -5.28
C ALA A 24 -4.53 -2.89 -3.96
N HIS A 25 -5.30 -2.40 -2.99
CA HIS A 25 -4.77 -2.08 -1.66
C HIS A 25 -4.18 -3.32 -0.99
N VAL A 26 -4.90 -4.44 -1.02
CA VAL A 26 -4.43 -5.70 -0.44
C VAL A 26 -3.16 -6.17 -1.14
N ARG A 27 -3.15 -6.14 -2.46
CA ARG A 27 -1.99 -6.52 -3.26
C ARG A 27 -0.77 -5.66 -2.93
N MET A 28 -0.95 -4.35 -2.85
CA MET A 28 0.11 -3.42 -2.49
C MET A 28 0.70 -3.75 -1.12
N GLY A 29 -0.15 -3.93 -0.12
CA GLY A 29 0.30 -4.26 1.23
C GLY A 29 1.11 -5.54 1.26
N TYR A 30 0.64 -6.58 0.60
CA TYR A 30 1.34 -7.86 0.52
C TYR A 30 2.72 -7.69 -0.13
N LEU A 31 2.79 -6.98 -1.25
CA LEU A 31 4.04 -6.76 -1.97
C LEU A 31 5.03 -5.91 -1.15
N MET A 32 4.51 -4.92 -0.41
CA MET A 32 5.34 -4.09 0.47
C MET A 32 5.99 -4.94 1.56
N PHE A 33 5.23 -5.84 2.19
CA PHE A 33 5.80 -6.74 3.20
C PHE A 33 6.84 -7.68 2.61
N GLN A 34 6.64 -8.16 1.40
CA GLN A 34 7.63 -9.00 0.73
C GLN A 34 8.92 -8.24 0.40
N LYS A 35 8.78 -6.97 0.01
CA LYS A 35 9.93 -6.17 -0.42
C LYS A 35 10.72 -5.58 0.74
N TYR A 36 10.02 -5.07 1.76
CA TYR A 36 10.64 -4.30 2.84
C TYR A 36 10.67 -5.00 4.19
N GLY A 37 9.91 -6.08 4.35
CA GLY A 37 9.83 -6.81 5.61
C GLY A 37 8.87 -6.20 6.63
N ASN A 38 8.66 -6.93 7.74
CA ASN A 38 7.62 -6.58 8.72
C ASN A 38 7.89 -5.29 9.48
N ILE A 39 9.15 -4.88 9.59
CA ILE A 39 9.52 -3.69 10.36
C ILE A 39 9.32 -2.42 9.53
N GLU A 40 9.78 -2.41 8.29
CA GLU A 40 9.73 -1.22 7.44
C GLU A 40 8.41 -1.07 6.67
N ALA A 41 7.77 -2.17 6.29
CA ALA A 41 6.61 -2.11 5.42
C ALA A 41 5.47 -1.24 5.95
N PRO A 42 5.09 -1.30 7.25
CA PRO A 42 3.98 -0.47 7.74
C PRO A 42 4.21 1.03 7.51
N ALA A 43 5.42 1.52 7.79
CA ALA A 43 5.74 2.94 7.58
C ALA A 43 5.75 3.29 6.09
N ARG A 44 6.26 2.41 5.26
CA ARG A 44 6.30 2.64 3.81
C ARG A 44 4.92 2.59 3.19
N ILE A 45 4.04 1.73 3.68
CA ILE A 45 2.64 1.66 3.25
C ILE A 45 1.93 2.97 3.59
N SER A 46 2.05 3.44 4.83
CA SER A 46 1.42 4.70 5.25
C SER A 46 1.92 5.89 4.43
N THR A 47 3.22 6.00 4.26
CA THR A 47 3.82 7.07 3.46
C THR A 47 3.38 6.99 2.01
N GLY A 48 3.36 5.77 1.45
CA GLY A 48 2.98 5.55 0.06
C GLY A 48 1.52 5.92 -0.20
N ILE A 49 0.61 5.52 0.68
CA ILE A 49 -0.82 5.85 0.53
C ILE A 49 -1.02 7.37 0.64
N ARG A 50 -0.39 8.01 1.61
CA ARG A 50 -0.49 9.46 1.75
C ARG A 50 0.01 10.17 0.50
N ARG A 51 1.18 9.80 0.02
CA ARG A 51 1.76 10.39 -1.21
C ARG A 51 0.84 10.18 -2.40
N TYR A 52 0.32 8.96 -2.55
CA TYR A 52 -0.58 8.64 -3.65
C TYR A 52 -1.85 9.48 -3.60
N ASN A 53 -2.49 9.56 -2.42
CA ASN A 53 -3.72 10.33 -2.27
C ASN A 53 -3.49 11.82 -2.55
N GLU A 54 -2.39 12.37 -2.06
CA GLU A 54 -2.03 13.77 -2.33
C GLU A 54 -1.82 14.02 -3.81
N SER A 55 -1.15 13.10 -4.51
CA SER A 55 -0.91 13.23 -5.95
C SER A 55 -2.19 13.19 -6.77
N LYS A 56 -3.23 12.53 -6.26
CA LYS A 56 -4.53 12.43 -6.92
C LYS A 56 -5.52 13.48 -6.45
N GLY A 57 -5.07 14.45 -5.65
CA GLY A 57 -5.92 15.54 -5.18
C GLY A 57 -6.88 15.16 -4.08
N ASN A 58 -6.58 14.12 -3.29
CA ASN A 58 -7.45 13.66 -2.23
C ASN A 58 -6.69 13.49 -0.90
N PRO A 59 -6.14 14.59 -0.32
CA PRO A 59 -5.37 14.49 0.92
C PRO A 59 -6.20 14.07 2.13
N THR A 60 -7.53 14.28 2.08
CA THR A 60 -8.42 13.92 3.18
C THR A 60 -8.85 12.46 3.17
N GLY A 61 -8.52 11.72 2.13
CA GLY A 61 -8.86 10.29 2.03
C GLY A 61 -7.95 9.38 2.82
N TYR A 62 -6.93 9.91 3.48
CA TYR A 62 -5.99 9.14 4.26
C TYR A 62 -6.45 9.00 5.72
N HIS A 63 -6.50 7.76 6.19
CA HIS A 63 -6.83 7.44 7.58
C HIS A 63 -5.72 6.56 8.15
N GLU A 64 -4.84 7.15 8.95
CA GLU A 64 -3.68 6.46 9.48
C GLU A 64 -4.04 5.23 10.31
N THR A 65 -5.03 5.34 11.16
CA THR A 65 -5.47 4.23 12.01
C THR A 65 -5.92 3.03 11.19
N ILE A 66 -6.71 3.27 10.14
CA ILE A 66 -7.19 2.22 9.24
C ILE A 66 -6.02 1.59 8.48
N THR A 67 -5.08 2.42 8.01
CA THR A 67 -3.91 1.93 7.28
C THR A 67 -3.04 1.04 8.15
N VAL A 68 -2.78 1.43 9.40
CA VAL A 68 -1.97 0.64 10.33
C VAL A 68 -2.66 -0.68 10.66
N ALA A 69 -3.96 -0.66 10.94
CA ALA A 69 -4.72 -1.88 11.21
C ALA A 69 -4.70 -2.83 10.01
N PHE A 70 -4.86 -2.30 8.82
CA PHE A 70 -4.82 -3.07 7.58
C PHE A 70 -3.44 -3.71 7.36
N ALA A 71 -2.37 -2.97 7.60
CA ALA A 71 -1.00 -3.46 7.47
C ALA A 71 -0.72 -4.59 8.48
N ARG A 72 -1.21 -4.45 9.72
CA ARG A 72 -1.07 -5.48 10.75
C ARG A 72 -1.80 -6.75 10.38
N LEU A 73 -2.99 -6.63 9.79
CA LEU A 73 -3.75 -7.79 9.34
C LEU A 73 -3.01 -8.56 8.26
N ILE A 74 -2.42 -7.85 7.30
CA ILE A 74 -1.62 -8.47 6.24
C ILE A 74 -0.40 -9.17 6.83
N ALA A 75 0.31 -8.53 7.75
CA ALA A 75 1.48 -9.10 8.39
C ALA A 75 1.12 -10.37 9.17
N SER A 76 -0.03 -10.38 9.86
CA SER A 76 -0.51 -11.54 10.58
C SER A 76 -0.75 -12.73 9.65
N ARG A 77 -1.34 -12.48 8.48
CA ARG A 77 -1.58 -13.53 7.49
C ARG A 77 -0.29 -14.08 6.91
N ILE A 78 0.67 -13.22 6.62
CA ILE A 78 1.98 -13.63 6.13
C ILE A 78 2.70 -14.46 7.17
N GLY A 79 2.62 -14.07 8.44
CA GLY A 79 3.27 -14.80 9.52
C GLY A 79 2.67 -16.18 9.81
N GLN A 80 1.47 -16.45 9.33
CA GLN A 80 0.80 -17.74 9.49
C GLN A 80 1.15 -18.76 8.43
N GLU A 81 1.75 -18.32 7.37
CA GLU A 81 2.21 -19.20 6.30
C GLU A 81 3.58 -19.80 6.63
#